data_1a80f174e89c8168003c1c58349962f5
#
_entry.id   1a80f174e89c8168003c1c58349962f5
#
_cell.length_a   1.000
_cell.length_b   1.000
_cell.length_c   1.000
_cell.angle_alpha   90.00
_cell.angle_beta   90.00
_cell.angle_gamma   90.00
#
_symmetry.space_group_name_H-M   'P 1'
#
loop_
_entity.id
_entity.type
_entity.pdbx_description
1 polymer ?
#
loop_
_entity_poly.entity_id
_entity_poly.type
_entity_poly.pdbx_seq_one_letter_code
_entity_poly.pdbx_strand_id
1 'polypeptide(L)'
;WASEIEPYPIRVTKKNFPGMRHLGDIKQIDGAKIEPVDVITFGSPCQDLSTAGRQTGLIDGERSSLFFEAIRIIREMREATDGKYPRYAVWENVPGAFGSNRGRDFLAVLRAFAGVAGDGDDVPAPEGKGDRLGWSKSGCIMGDGYSIAWRQLDAQYWGVPQRRRRIYLVADFDGQRAGKILFEREGLRGDFATGAAAR
;
A
#
# COMPACT_ATOMS: atom_id res chain seq x y z
N TRP A 1 13.13 -6.59 -9.20
CA TRP A 1 12.19 -7.65 -9.59
C TRP A 1 10.74 -7.13 -9.60
N ALA A 2 9.86 -7.86 -10.26
CA ALA A 2 8.43 -7.59 -10.26
C ALA A 2 7.63 -8.90 -10.27
N SER A 3 6.48 -8.91 -9.61
CA SER A 3 5.46 -9.96 -9.74
C SER A 3 4.37 -9.46 -10.68
N GLU A 4 4.14 -10.18 -11.76
CA GLU A 4 3.12 -9.90 -12.76
C GLU A 4 2.87 -11.17 -13.58
N ILE A 5 1.61 -11.46 -13.88
CA ILE A 5 1.20 -12.62 -14.68
C ILE A 5 0.66 -12.23 -16.06
N GLU A 6 0.23 -10.98 -16.22
CA GLU A 6 -0.36 -10.52 -17.46
C GLU A 6 0.70 -10.29 -18.55
N PRO A 7 0.55 -10.90 -19.73
CA PRO A 7 1.58 -10.83 -20.79
C PRO A 7 1.86 -9.40 -21.28
N TYR A 8 0.85 -8.53 -21.30
CA TYR A 8 1.02 -7.17 -21.83
C TYR A 8 1.89 -6.29 -20.92
N PRO A 9 1.60 -6.13 -19.61
CA PRO A 9 2.48 -5.40 -18.69
C PRO A 9 3.89 -5.98 -18.66
N ILE A 10 4.04 -7.32 -18.70
CA ILE A 10 5.36 -7.97 -18.76
C ILE A 10 6.15 -7.53 -20.00
N ARG A 11 5.52 -7.47 -21.17
CA ARG A 11 6.20 -6.99 -22.39
C ARG A 11 6.60 -5.53 -22.29
N VAL A 12 5.74 -4.68 -21.71
CA VAL A 12 6.04 -3.24 -21.54
C VAL A 12 7.22 -3.06 -20.59
N THR A 13 7.22 -3.75 -19.45
CA THR A 13 8.32 -3.64 -18.49
C THR A 13 9.63 -4.21 -19.04
N LYS A 14 9.62 -5.34 -19.75
CA LYS A 14 10.82 -5.89 -20.40
C LYS A 14 11.41 -4.95 -21.44
N LYS A 15 10.56 -4.21 -22.18
CA LYS A 15 11.02 -3.24 -23.16
C LYS A 15 11.69 -2.02 -22.51
N ASN A 16 11.12 -1.51 -21.43
CA ASN A 16 11.58 -0.28 -20.79
C ASN A 16 12.63 -0.52 -19.69
N PHE A 17 12.62 -1.71 -19.09
CA PHE A 17 13.50 -2.12 -18.01
C PHE A 17 14.05 -3.53 -18.29
N PRO A 18 14.99 -3.69 -19.25
CA PRO A 18 15.44 -5.02 -19.71
C PRO A 18 16.12 -5.85 -18.60
N GLY A 19 16.64 -5.20 -17.55
CA GLY A 19 17.21 -5.89 -16.38
C GLY A 19 16.19 -6.33 -15.33
N MET A 20 14.90 -6.04 -15.51
CA MET A 20 13.87 -6.41 -14.53
C MET A 20 13.59 -7.92 -14.57
N ARG A 21 13.79 -8.59 -13.42
CA ARG A 21 13.45 -9.99 -13.24
C ARG A 21 11.97 -10.14 -12.89
N HIS A 22 11.22 -10.89 -13.71
CA HIS A 22 9.81 -11.21 -13.45
C HIS A 22 9.71 -12.52 -12.65
N LEU A 23 9.03 -12.49 -11.52
CA LEU A 23 8.87 -13.60 -10.59
C LEU A 23 7.57 -14.39 -10.80
N GLY A 24 6.69 -13.91 -11.71
CA GLY A 24 5.41 -14.58 -12.00
C GLY A 24 4.33 -14.30 -10.96
N ASP A 25 3.57 -15.34 -10.59
CA ASP A 25 2.43 -15.24 -9.67
C ASP A 25 2.90 -14.96 -8.24
N ILE A 26 2.38 -13.90 -7.65
CA ILE A 26 2.67 -13.48 -6.27
C ILE A 26 2.40 -14.58 -5.23
N LYS A 27 1.43 -15.45 -5.48
CA LYS A 27 1.07 -16.56 -4.60
C LYS A 27 2.15 -17.64 -4.51
N GLN A 28 3.04 -17.72 -5.52
CA GLN A 28 4.11 -18.71 -5.61
C GLN A 28 5.46 -18.14 -5.14
N ILE A 29 5.53 -16.85 -4.81
CA ILE A 29 6.77 -16.21 -4.37
C ILE A 29 7.00 -16.52 -2.90
N ASP A 30 8.19 -17.00 -2.60
CA ASP A 30 8.73 -17.12 -1.24
C ASP A 30 9.56 -15.87 -0.95
N GLY A 31 9.05 -14.98 -0.08
CA GLY A 31 9.69 -13.70 0.25
C GLY A 31 11.06 -13.86 0.90
N ALA A 32 11.31 -15.00 1.57
CA ALA A 32 12.60 -15.30 2.19
C ALA A 32 13.69 -15.68 1.17
N LYS A 33 13.31 -16.06 -0.05
CA LYS A 33 14.24 -16.56 -1.09
C LYS A 33 14.49 -15.60 -2.24
N ILE A 34 13.73 -14.49 -2.29
CA ILE A 34 13.98 -13.46 -3.31
C ILE A 34 15.01 -12.45 -2.82
N GLU A 35 15.62 -11.74 -3.78
CA GLU A 35 16.60 -10.70 -3.49
C GLU A 35 15.97 -9.61 -2.59
N PRO A 36 16.55 -9.33 -1.42
CA PRO A 36 16.06 -8.27 -0.55
C PRO A 36 16.14 -6.89 -1.19
N VAL A 37 15.13 -6.06 -0.94
CA VAL A 37 15.02 -4.69 -1.47
C VAL A 37 14.65 -3.72 -0.37
N ASP A 38 15.06 -2.46 -0.48
CA ASP A 38 14.73 -1.42 0.50
C ASP A 38 13.24 -1.04 0.47
N VAL A 39 12.62 -1.09 -0.70
CA VAL A 39 11.25 -0.64 -0.92
C VAL A 39 10.47 -1.66 -1.74
N ILE A 40 9.31 -2.05 -1.26
CA ILE A 40 8.30 -2.80 -2.03
C ILE A 40 7.14 -1.88 -2.35
N THR A 41 6.81 -1.74 -3.64
CA THR A 41 5.64 -0.98 -4.10
C THR A 41 4.61 -1.90 -4.73
N PHE A 42 3.34 -1.72 -4.43
CA PHE A 42 2.28 -2.53 -5.00
C PHE A 42 0.92 -1.83 -5.01
N GLY A 43 0.08 -2.23 -5.97
CA GLY A 43 -1.35 -1.91 -6.00
C GLY A 43 -2.15 -3.21 -5.96
N SER A 44 -3.14 -3.31 -5.10
CA SER A 44 -4.03 -4.46 -5.05
C SER A 44 -5.38 -4.14 -5.67
N PRO A 45 -6.06 -5.11 -6.31
CA PRO A 45 -7.42 -4.93 -6.78
C PRO A 45 -8.36 -4.50 -5.64
N CYS A 46 -9.23 -3.53 -5.90
CA CYS A 46 -10.15 -2.98 -4.88
C CYS A 46 -11.16 -4.04 -4.37
N GLN A 47 -11.48 -5.02 -5.19
CA GLN A 47 -12.43 -6.10 -4.88
C GLN A 47 -11.89 -7.07 -3.82
N ASP A 48 -10.57 -7.17 -3.68
CA ASP A 48 -9.92 -8.10 -2.75
C ASP A 48 -10.01 -7.65 -1.30
N LEU A 49 -10.22 -6.37 -1.04
CA LEU A 49 -10.37 -5.84 0.32
C LEU A 49 -11.73 -6.20 0.94
N SER A 50 -12.80 -6.26 0.12
CA SER A 50 -14.16 -6.56 0.60
C SER A 50 -14.33 -7.99 1.14
N THR A 51 -13.46 -8.92 0.76
CA THR A 51 -13.46 -10.30 1.26
C THR A 51 -12.77 -10.44 2.62
N ALA A 52 -11.85 -9.53 2.96
CA ALA A 52 -11.19 -9.51 4.27
C ALA A 52 -12.13 -9.10 5.42
N GLY A 53 -13.25 -8.41 5.11
CA GLY A 53 -14.21 -7.94 6.09
C GLY A 53 -15.26 -8.97 6.55
N ARG A 54 -15.34 -10.13 5.94
CA ARG A 54 -16.12 -11.24 6.50
C ARG A 54 -15.25 -11.96 7.52
N GLN A 55 -15.39 -11.56 8.77
CA GLN A 55 -14.80 -12.22 9.93
C GLN A 55 -15.28 -13.67 10.04
N THR A 56 -14.65 -14.54 9.32
CA THR A 56 -14.48 -15.94 9.71
C THR A 56 -12.98 -16.14 9.75
N GLY A 57 -12.43 -16.12 10.94
CA GLY A 57 -11.08 -16.44 11.36
C GLY A 57 -9.96 -16.36 10.33
N LEU A 58 -8.93 -15.57 10.58
CA LEU A 58 -7.63 -15.52 9.89
C LEU A 58 -6.93 -16.89 9.76
N ILE A 59 -7.61 -18.00 10.03
CA ILE A 59 -7.02 -19.35 10.16
C ILE A 59 -7.54 -20.33 9.10
N ASP A 60 -8.67 -20.05 8.42
CA ASP A 60 -9.21 -21.05 7.49
C ASP A 60 -9.84 -20.40 6.25
N GLY A 61 -9.26 -20.64 5.08
CA GLY A 61 -9.98 -20.57 3.82
C GLY A 61 -9.42 -19.70 2.72
N GLU A 62 -8.82 -20.32 1.80
CA GLU A 62 -8.86 -20.29 0.31
C GLU A 62 -9.09 -18.97 -0.46
N ARG A 63 -8.97 -17.77 0.09
CA ARG A 63 -8.86 -16.52 -0.70
C ARG A 63 -8.03 -15.51 0.04
N SER A 64 -6.72 -15.74 0.11
CA SER A 64 -5.81 -14.65 0.41
C SER A 64 -5.97 -13.61 -0.71
N SER A 65 -6.45 -12.41 -0.36
CA SER A 65 -6.46 -11.33 -1.35
C SER A 65 -5.01 -11.04 -1.76
N LEU A 66 -4.78 -10.58 -2.99
CA LEU A 66 -3.43 -10.26 -3.48
C LEU A 66 -2.74 -9.21 -2.61
N PHE A 67 -3.51 -8.40 -1.88
CA PHE A 67 -3.00 -7.51 -0.84
C PHE A 67 -2.27 -8.28 0.28
N PHE A 68 -2.90 -9.33 0.82
CA PHE A 68 -2.29 -10.11 1.92
C PHE A 68 -1.10 -10.95 1.45
N GLU A 69 -1.08 -11.35 0.17
CA GLU A 69 0.11 -11.98 -0.42
C GLU A 69 1.31 -11.02 -0.44
N ALA A 70 1.08 -9.74 -0.78
CA ALA A 70 2.15 -8.75 -0.69
C ALA A 70 2.64 -8.54 0.75
N ILE A 71 1.72 -8.50 1.73
CA ILE A 71 2.07 -8.41 3.16
C ILE A 71 2.84 -9.66 3.61
N ARG A 72 2.45 -10.87 3.15
CA ARG A 72 3.18 -12.11 3.43
C ARG A 72 4.62 -12.04 2.94
N ILE A 73 4.84 -11.64 1.69
CA ILE A 73 6.19 -11.49 1.13
C ILE A 73 7.03 -10.49 1.92
N ILE A 74 6.43 -9.36 2.34
CA ILE A 74 7.11 -8.37 3.16
C ILE A 74 7.55 -8.98 4.49
N ARG A 75 6.66 -9.73 5.17
CA ARG A 75 6.99 -10.41 6.45
C ARG A 75 8.09 -11.44 6.28
N GLU A 76 7.95 -12.34 5.30
CA GLU A 76 8.94 -13.37 5.00
C GLU A 76 10.33 -12.79 4.71
N MET A 77 10.39 -11.69 3.94
CA MET A 77 11.65 -11.01 3.65
C MET A 77 12.24 -10.37 4.91
N ARG A 78 11.41 -9.74 5.75
CA ARG A 78 11.87 -9.15 7.01
C ARG A 78 12.36 -10.21 7.99
N GLU A 79 11.64 -11.31 8.14
CA GLU A 79 12.07 -12.45 8.96
C GLU A 79 13.41 -13.03 8.49
N ALA A 80 13.59 -13.21 7.18
CA ALA A 80 14.83 -13.73 6.60
C ALA A 80 16.02 -12.75 6.68
N THR A 81 15.77 -11.48 6.98
CA THR A 81 16.78 -10.42 7.04
C THR A 81 16.89 -9.74 8.40
N ASP A 82 16.44 -10.38 9.47
CA ASP A 82 16.45 -9.85 10.84
C ASP A 82 15.82 -8.44 10.93
N GLY A 83 14.70 -8.25 10.23
CA GLY A 83 13.96 -7.00 10.19
C GLY A 83 14.54 -5.90 9.28
N LYS A 84 15.61 -6.16 8.56
CA LYS A 84 16.33 -5.13 7.80
C LYS A 84 15.64 -4.75 6.48
N TYR A 85 15.07 -5.72 5.74
CA TYR A 85 14.45 -5.52 4.43
C TYR A 85 13.06 -6.16 4.33
N PRO A 86 12.10 -5.53 3.60
CA PRO A 86 12.17 -4.16 3.14
C PRO A 86 12.05 -3.20 4.32
N ARG A 87 12.67 -2.03 4.19
CA ARG A 87 12.50 -0.94 5.14
C ARG A 87 11.17 -0.23 4.92
N TYR A 88 10.81 -0.03 3.65
CA TYR A 88 9.60 0.70 3.27
C TYR A 88 8.67 -0.15 2.43
N ALA A 89 7.38 0.12 2.58
CA ALA A 89 6.38 -0.33 1.63
C ALA A 89 5.53 0.84 1.16
N VAL A 90 5.13 0.82 -0.11
CA VAL A 90 4.22 1.80 -0.70
C VAL A 90 3.05 1.05 -1.32
N TRP A 91 1.85 1.35 -0.86
CA TRP A 91 0.61 0.79 -1.39
C TRP A 91 -0.22 1.86 -2.09
N GLU A 92 -0.77 1.52 -3.27
CA GLU A 92 -1.66 2.37 -4.04
C GLU A 92 -3.03 1.72 -4.15
N ASN A 93 -4.10 2.54 -4.00
CA ASN A 93 -5.47 2.06 -4.28
C ASN A 93 -6.41 3.22 -4.64
N VAL A 94 -7.63 2.87 -5.04
CA VAL A 94 -8.69 3.85 -5.32
C VAL A 94 -9.30 4.41 -4.03
N PRO A 95 -9.84 5.65 -4.03
CA PRO A 95 -10.45 6.27 -2.83
C PRO A 95 -11.62 5.48 -2.23
N GLY A 96 -12.25 4.60 -3.02
CA GLY A 96 -13.30 3.70 -2.56
C GLY A 96 -12.89 2.80 -1.39
N ALA A 97 -11.60 2.51 -1.24
CA ALA A 97 -11.08 1.72 -0.12
C ALA A 97 -11.39 2.33 1.26
N PHE A 98 -11.46 3.67 1.39
CA PHE A 98 -11.86 4.32 2.64
C PHE A 98 -13.30 3.99 3.06
N GLY A 99 -14.19 3.70 2.11
CA GLY A 99 -15.59 3.43 2.39
C GLY A 99 -15.99 1.95 2.30
N SER A 100 -15.10 1.11 1.78
CA SER A 100 -15.36 -0.31 1.60
C SER A 100 -15.65 -0.98 2.94
N ASN A 101 -16.65 -1.86 2.96
CA ASN A 101 -17.11 -2.54 4.18
C ASN A 101 -17.29 -1.59 5.38
N ARG A 102 -17.92 -0.42 5.13
CA ARG A 102 -18.12 0.62 6.15
C ARG A 102 -16.82 1.17 6.74
N GLY A 103 -15.73 1.15 5.98
CA GLY A 103 -14.40 1.62 6.38
C GLY A 103 -13.54 0.56 7.08
N ARG A 104 -14.06 -0.65 7.30
CA ARG A 104 -13.32 -1.72 7.99
C ARG A 104 -12.20 -2.30 7.15
N ASP A 105 -12.35 -2.29 5.81
CA ASP A 105 -11.30 -2.79 4.92
C ASP A 105 -10.04 -1.94 5.00
N PHE A 106 -10.19 -0.62 5.09
CA PHE A 106 -9.02 0.26 5.26
C PHE A 106 -8.38 0.10 6.65
N LEU A 107 -9.17 -0.17 7.69
CA LEU A 107 -8.63 -0.55 9.00
C LEU A 107 -7.81 -1.83 8.91
N ALA A 108 -8.30 -2.84 8.19
CA ALA A 108 -7.58 -4.09 7.98
C ALA A 108 -6.25 -3.87 7.24
N VAL A 109 -6.22 -2.97 6.25
CA VAL A 109 -4.99 -2.56 5.56
C VAL A 109 -3.99 -1.96 6.55
N LEU A 110 -4.40 -0.99 7.37
CA LEU A 110 -3.53 -0.36 8.36
C LEU A 110 -3.00 -1.37 9.39
N ARG A 111 -3.87 -2.25 9.90
CA ARG A 111 -3.49 -3.33 10.83
C ARG A 111 -2.51 -4.32 10.21
N ALA A 112 -2.68 -4.65 8.94
CA ALA A 112 -1.77 -5.54 8.24
C ALA A 112 -0.36 -4.96 8.13
N PHE A 113 -0.24 -3.66 7.83
CA PHE A 113 1.06 -2.96 7.81
C PHE A 113 1.66 -2.81 9.21
N ALA A 114 0.87 -2.42 10.22
CA ALA A 114 1.33 -2.32 11.60
C ALA A 114 1.77 -3.70 12.13
N GLY A 115 1.04 -4.75 11.78
CA GLY A 115 1.37 -6.13 12.15
C GLY A 115 2.67 -6.67 11.54
N VAL A 116 3.22 -6.04 10.50
CA VAL A 116 4.59 -6.32 10.02
C VAL A 116 5.63 -5.89 11.06
N ALA A 117 5.34 -4.83 11.81
CA ALA A 117 6.20 -4.33 12.91
C ALA A 117 5.84 -4.93 14.29
N GLY A 118 4.79 -5.76 14.38
CA GLY A 118 4.36 -6.40 15.63
C GLY A 118 3.11 -5.80 16.29
N ASP A 119 2.64 -4.61 15.87
CA ASP A 119 1.60 -3.83 16.55
C ASP A 119 0.23 -3.83 15.84
N GLY A 120 -0.11 -4.90 15.12
CA GLY A 120 -1.31 -4.94 14.28
C GLY A 120 -2.63 -4.68 15.01
N ASP A 121 -2.72 -5.03 16.28
CA ASP A 121 -3.95 -4.89 17.08
C ASP A 121 -4.14 -3.48 17.66
N ASP A 122 -3.08 -2.69 17.79
CA ASP A 122 -3.09 -1.36 18.41
C ASP A 122 -3.49 -0.22 17.46
N VAL A 123 -3.84 -0.54 16.19
CA VAL A 123 -4.29 0.49 15.25
C VAL A 123 -5.69 1.00 15.64
N PRO A 124 -5.84 2.29 16.02
CA PRO A 124 -7.11 2.84 16.43
C PRO A 124 -8.08 2.95 15.26
N ALA A 125 -9.32 2.55 15.48
CA ALA A 125 -10.38 2.83 14.53
C ALA A 125 -10.83 4.28 14.70
N PRO A 126 -11.01 5.06 13.61
CA PRO A 126 -11.49 6.42 13.72
C PRO A 126 -12.96 6.45 14.11
N GLU A 127 -13.35 7.51 14.79
CA GLU A 127 -14.77 7.79 15.01
C GLU A 127 -15.49 7.97 13.67
N GLY A 128 -16.74 7.53 13.63
CA GLY A 128 -17.56 7.59 12.44
C GLY A 128 -19.02 7.88 12.75
N LYS A 129 -19.88 7.74 11.76
CA LYS A 129 -21.32 7.90 11.92
C LYS A 129 -22.01 6.54 11.95
N GLY A 130 -22.62 6.20 13.08
CA GLY A 130 -23.20 4.88 13.31
C GLY A 130 -22.07 3.80 13.35
N ASP A 131 -22.25 2.74 12.60
CA ASP A 131 -21.29 1.63 12.49
C ASP A 131 -20.24 1.81 11.37
N ARG A 132 -20.23 2.98 10.71
CA ARG A 132 -19.28 3.32 9.65
C ARG A 132 -18.12 4.13 10.19
N LEU A 133 -16.89 3.68 9.91
CA LEU A 133 -15.66 4.40 10.26
C LEU A 133 -15.43 5.62 9.36
N GLY A 134 -15.06 6.74 9.95
CA GLY A 134 -14.86 8.03 9.28
C GLY A 134 -13.38 8.31 8.92
N TRP A 135 -12.85 7.64 7.90
CA TRP A 135 -11.47 7.86 7.48
C TRP A 135 -11.24 9.23 6.86
N SER A 136 -10.24 9.94 7.38
CA SER A 136 -9.70 11.14 6.76
C SER A 136 -8.96 10.81 5.46
N LYS A 137 -8.96 11.75 4.49
CA LYS A 137 -8.21 11.62 3.23
C LYS A 137 -6.69 11.60 3.40
N SER A 138 -6.21 11.94 4.57
CA SER A 138 -4.80 11.85 4.97
C SER A 138 -4.72 11.57 6.45
N GLY A 139 -3.67 10.88 6.88
CA GLY A 139 -3.41 10.58 8.27
C GLY A 139 -2.05 9.93 8.45
N CYS A 140 -1.66 9.81 9.71
CA CYS A 140 -0.42 9.17 10.11
C CYS A 140 -0.62 8.40 11.41
N ILE A 141 -0.02 7.23 11.50
CA ILE A 141 0.10 6.42 12.71
C ILE A 141 1.58 6.35 13.05
N MET A 142 1.88 6.55 14.32
CA MET A 142 3.23 6.44 14.86
C MET A 142 3.20 5.33 15.91
N GLY A 143 3.85 4.22 15.62
CA GLY A 143 4.04 3.11 16.56
C GLY A 143 5.44 3.09 17.15
N ASP A 144 5.73 2.08 17.97
CA ASP A 144 7.07 1.87 18.52
C ASP A 144 8.00 1.31 17.42
N GLY A 145 8.92 2.14 16.97
CA GLY A 145 9.88 1.79 15.90
C GLY A 145 9.31 1.77 14.48
N TYR A 146 8.05 2.13 14.25
CA TYR A 146 7.47 2.19 12.89
C TYR A 146 6.56 3.39 12.69
N SER A 147 6.22 3.68 11.44
CA SER A 147 5.19 4.67 11.10
C SER A 147 4.46 4.31 9.81
N ILE A 148 3.20 4.71 9.72
CA ILE A 148 2.37 4.55 8.53
C ILE A 148 1.73 5.90 8.23
N ALA A 149 1.82 6.35 6.99
CA ALA A 149 1.15 7.57 6.54
C ALA A 149 0.34 7.27 5.28
N TRP A 150 -0.83 7.92 5.15
CA TRP A 150 -1.63 7.82 3.93
C TRP A 150 -2.12 9.18 3.48
N ARG A 151 -2.31 9.31 2.16
CA ARG A 151 -2.84 10.53 1.54
C ARG A 151 -3.56 10.21 0.24
N GLN A 152 -4.71 10.83 0.03
CA GLN A 152 -5.36 10.85 -1.27
C GLN A 152 -4.72 11.94 -2.13
N LEU A 153 -4.17 11.55 -3.27
CA LEU A 153 -3.61 12.46 -4.28
C LEU A 153 -4.48 12.42 -5.55
N ASP A 154 -4.44 13.49 -6.33
CA ASP A 154 -5.09 13.57 -7.64
C ASP A 154 -4.04 13.93 -8.68
N ALA A 155 -3.88 13.11 -9.71
CA ALA A 155 -2.85 13.25 -10.73
C ALA A 155 -2.89 14.61 -11.46
N GLN A 156 -4.09 15.25 -11.52
CA GLN A 156 -4.22 16.58 -12.17
C GLN A 156 -3.34 17.67 -11.54
N TYR A 157 -2.98 17.52 -10.26
CA TYR A 157 -2.11 18.46 -9.55
C TYR A 157 -0.61 18.14 -9.68
N TRP A 158 -0.26 17.12 -10.47
CA TRP A 158 1.10 16.60 -10.63
C TRP A 158 1.55 16.59 -12.08
N GLY A 159 1.05 17.54 -12.88
CA GLY A 159 1.42 17.68 -14.30
C GLY A 159 0.74 16.71 -15.26
N VAL A 160 -0.20 15.90 -14.78
CA VAL A 160 -0.99 15.00 -15.63
C VAL A 160 -2.40 15.59 -15.82
N PRO A 161 -2.86 15.91 -17.04
CA PRO A 161 -4.18 16.51 -17.29
C PRO A 161 -5.31 15.46 -17.16
N GLN A 162 -5.33 14.73 -16.06
CA GLN A 162 -6.32 13.69 -15.75
C GLN A 162 -6.77 13.77 -14.30
N ARG A 163 -8.07 13.82 -14.07
CA ARG A 163 -8.66 13.62 -12.74
C ARG A 163 -8.55 12.15 -12.35
N ARG A 164 -7.46 11.78 -11.68
CA ARG A 164 -7.18 10.44 -11.22
C ARG A 164 -6.82 10.46 -9.74
N ARG A 165 -7.82 10.26 -8.90
CA ARG A 165 -7.62 10.21 -7.45
C ARG A 165 -7.18 8.82 -7.02
N ARG A 166 -6.14 8.78 -6.19
CA ARG A 166 -5.61 7.54 -5.60
C ARG A 166 -5.20 7.78 -4.16
N ILE A 167 -5.32 6.71 -3.36
CA ILE A 167 -4.72 6.65 -2.04
C ILE A 167 -3.30 6.15 -2.23
N TYR A 168 -2.36 6.83 -1.61
CA TYR A 168 -1.02 6.32 -1.40
C TYR A 168 -0.82 6.13 0.10
N LEU A 169 -0.28 4.99 0.47
CA LEU A 169 0.13 4.67 1.83
C LEU A 169 1.60 4.33 1.79
N VAL A 170 2.35 4.92 2.72
CA VAL A 170 3.76 4.63 2.97
C VAL A 170 3.87 4.04 4.35
N ALA A 171 4.53 2.90 4.47
CA ALA A 171 4.95 2.32 5.74
C ALA A 171 6.48 2.39 5.85
N ASP A 172 6.98 2.86 6.98
CA ASP A 172 8.38 2.76 7.43
C ASP A 172 8.41 1.76 8.58
N PHE A 173 9.00 0.59 8.34
CA PHE A 173 9.05 -0.51 9.32
C PHE A 173 10.25 -0.43 10.28
N ASP A 174 11.05 0.63 10.16
CA ASP A 174 12.27 0.83 10.96
C ASP A 174 12.48 2.32 11.24
N GLY A 175 11.40 3.00 11.69
CA GLY A 175 11.46 4.40 12.08
C GLY A 175 10.18 5.20 11.84
N GLN A 176 10.30 6.51 11.92
CA GLN A 176 9.16 7.43 11.92
C GLN A 176 9.20 8.41 10.74
N ARG A 177 9.51 7.92 9.53
CA ARG A 177 9.71 8.75 8.34
C ARG A 177 8.55 8.72 7.35
N ALA A 178 7.55 7.83 7.52
CA ALA A 178 6.45 7.70 6.57
C ALA A 178 5.74 9.03 6.30
N GLY A 179 5.45 9.81 7.35
CA GLY A 179 4.86 11.14 7.22
C GLY A 179 5.77 12.14 6.50
N LYS A 180 7.08 12.10 6.74
CA LYS A 180 8.04 12.96 6.04
C LYS A 180 8.14 12.64 4.56
N ILE A 181 8.03 11.36 4.20
CA ILE A 181 8.07 10.89 2.81
C ILE A 181 6.81 11.33 2.07
N LEU A 182 5.63 11.17 2.69
CA LEU A 182 4.35 11.37 2.01
C LEU A 182 3.82 12.81 2.06
N PHE A 183 4.21 13.59 3.08
CA PHE A 183 3.70 14.95 3.32
C PHE A 183 4.76 16.03 3.10
N GLU A 184 5.64 15.88 2.13
CA GLU A 184 6.69 16.86 1.84
C GLU A 184 6.20 18.31 1.96
N ARG A 185 6.90 19.10 2.76
CA ARG A 185 6.54 20.50 3.01
C ARG A 185 7.10 21.48 1.98
N GLU A 186 8.15 21.13 1.25
CA GLU A 186 8.96 22.12 0.51
C GLU A 186 9.34 21.73 -0.93
N GLY A 187 8.97 20.53 -1.41
CA GLY A 187 9.52 19.99 -2.69
C GLY A 187 8.83 20.47 -3.95
N LEU A 188 7.62 21.02 -3.91
CA LEU A 188 6.80 21.24 -5.10
C LEU A 188 6.30 22.68 -5.18
N ARG A 189 7.21 23.64 -5.31
CA ARG A 189 6.94 24.93 -5.94
C ARG A 189 7.12 24.77 -7.46
N GLY A 190 6.19 24.11 -8.11
CA GLY A 190 6.04 24.08 -9.55
C GLY A 190 4.68 24.65 -9.93
N ASP A 191 4.60 25.36 -11.04
CA ASP A 191 3.33 25.81 -11.60
C ASP A 191 2.46 24.58 -11.92
N PHE A 192 1.42 24.38 -11.14
CA PHE A 192 0.47 23.31 -11.37
C PHE A 192 -0.45 23.71 -12.52
N ALA A 193 -0.31 23.09 -13.67
CA ALA A 193 -1.32 23.15 -14.71
C ALA A 193 -2.61 22.53 -14.16
N THR A 194 -3.49 23.37 -13.63
CA THR A 194 -4.85 22.95 -13.32
C THR A 194 -5.60 22.77 -14.64
N GLY A 195 -6.33 21.68 -14.83
CA GLY A 195 -7.12 21.44 -16.05
C GLY A 195 -8.24 22.47 -16.33
N ALA A 196 -8.26 23.58 -15.58
CA ALA A 196 -9.10 24.74 -15.80
C ALA A 196 -8.44 25.83 -16.69
N ALA A 197 -7.13 25.72 -16.95
CA ALA A 197 -6.39 26.70 -17.78
C ALA A 197 -6.30 26.29 -19.27
N ALA A 198 -6.92 25.18 -19.66
CA ALA A 198 -7.01 24.72 -21.05
C ALA A 198 -8.45 24.86 -21.59
N ARG A 199 -9.00 26.08 -21.56
CA ARG A 199 -10.18 26.48 -22.36
C ARG A 199 -9.91 27.81 -23.03
#